data_a2fefecf9c461268fdc22b64b3b9a506
#
_entry.id   a2fefecf9c461268fdc22b64b3b9a506
#
_cell.length_a   1.000
_cell.length_b   1.000
_cell.length_c   1.000
_cell.angle_alpha   90.00
_cell.angle_beta   90.00
_cell.angle_gamma   90.00
#
_symmetry.space_group_name_H-M   'P 1'
#
loop_
_entity.id
_entity.type
_entity.pdbx_description
1 polymer ?
#
loop_
_entity_poly.entity_id
_entity_poly.type
_entity_poly.pdbx_seq_one_letter_code
_entity_poly.pdbx_strand_id
1 'polypeptide(L)'
;MRKFADTAFWVYAGGATLGLLLFAFVLTNRDLPSFVSDFTGNLPLNTLAMGVMAATLVFGLVYALPTLRKTQTEAEKLTDHAAKLEVEVVTDPLTGLYNRRYFEQALNEYLKEFTRIRAPLALLTLDLDHFKSVNDTYGHDAGDVVLKHLSSRLKKLTREHDIVARTGGEEFCIVAPFSKADQIRPFAERICRMVGEMRVDLGTVILRPTISIGVAATSDGISTGKELIKLSDERLYEAKEKGRNRVAF
;
A
#
# COMPACT_ATOMS: atom_id res chain seq x y z
N MET A 1 1.84 -7.45 -28.21
CA MET A 1 0.45 -6.90 -28.11
C MET A 1 0.33 -5.43 -28.53
N ARG A 2 1.27 -4.55 -28.23
CA ARG A 2 1.24 -3.13 -28.66
C ARG A 2 1.10 -2.95 -30.20
N LYS A 3 1.83 -3.73 -30.98
CA LYS A 3 1.78 -3.66 -32.45
C LYS A 3 0.42 -3.98 -33.07
N PHE A 4 -0.40 -4.85 -32.45
CA PHE A 4 -1.73 -5.17 -32.95
C PHE A 4 -2.79 -4.09 -32.66
N ALA A 5 -2.69 -3.42 -31.50
CA ALA A 5 -3.55 -2.30 -31.16
C ALA A 5 -3.28 -1.08 -32.05
N ASP A 6 -2.00 -0.82 -32.34
CA ASP A 6 -1.58 0.25 -33.25
C ASP A 6 -2.05 -0.01 -34.68
N THR A 7 -1.98 -1.27 -35.15
CA THR A 7 -2.46 -1.61 -36.51
C THR A 7 -3.98 -1.48 -36.64
N ALA A 8 -4.73 -1.91 -35.61
CA ALA A 8 -6.19 -1.77 -35.61
C ALA A 8 -6.62 -0.30 -35.57
N PHE A 9 -5.92 0.54 -34.83
CA PHE A 9 -6.15 1.98 -34.76
C PHE A 9 -5.91 2.63 -36.12
N TRP A 10 -4.78 2.33 -36.79
CA TRP A 10 -4.45 2.90 -38.09
C TRP A 10 -5.39 2.42 -39.21
N VAL A 11 -5.85 1.17 -39.18
CA VAL A 11 -6.85 0.65 -40.13
C VAL A 11 -8.20 1.36 -39.92
N TYR A 12 -8.60 1.61 -38.66
CA TYR A 12 -9.82 2.35 -38.36
C TYR A 12 -9.73 3.83 -38.76
N ALA A 13 -8.64 4.49 -38.38
CA ALA A 13 -8.39 5.89 -38.73
C ALA A 13 -8.31 6.08 -40.26
N GLY A 14 -7.66 5.14 -40.94
CA GLY A 14 -7.61 5.09 -42.40
C GLY A 14 -8.98 4.87 -43.06
N GLY A 15 -9.79 3.96 -42.53
CA GLY A 15 -11.14 3.69 -43.01
C GLY A 15 -12.08 4.86 -42.78
N ALA A 16 -12.05 5.51 -41.63
CA ALA A 16 -12.84 6.68 -41.30
C ALA A 16 -12.48 7.91 -42.16
N THR A 17 -11.19 8.14 -42.38
CA THR A 17 -10.71 9.22 -43.24
C THR A 17 -11.04 8.98 -44.72
N LEU A 18 -10.93 7.76 -45.20
CA LEU A 18 -11.33 7.39 -46.56
C LEU A 18 -12.84 7.54 -46.74
N GLY A 19 -13.66 7.16 -45.76
CA GLY A 19 -15.11 7.36 -45.77
C GLY A 19 -15.50 8.83 -45.81
N LEU A 20 -14.84 9.71 -45.03
CA LEU A 20 -15.03 11.16 -45.06
C LEU A 20 -14.61 11.81 -46.38
N LEU A 21 -13.48 11.35 -46.95
CA LEU A 21 -13.00 11.83 -48.25
C LEU A 21 -13.92 11.43 -49.42
N LEU A 22 -14.43 10.17 -49.39
CA LEU A 22 -15.45 9.71 -50.32
C LEU A 22 -16.75 10.50 -50.18
N PHE A 23 -17.19 10.77 -48.97
CA PHE A 23 -18.38 11.58 -48.69
C PHE A 23 -18.20 13.02 -49.20
N ALA A 24 -17.05 13.66 -48.92
CA ALA A 24 -16.74 15.02 -49.40
C ALA A 24 -16.64 15.06 -50.94
N PHE A 25 -16.04 14.03 -51.56
CA PHE A 25 -15.97 13.92 -53.01
C PHE A 25 -17.35 13.79 -53.65
N VAL A 26 -18.21 12.98 -53.04
CA VAL A 26 -19.60 12.78 -53.46
C VAL A 26 -20.42 14.07 -53.35
N LEU A 27 -20.22 14.87 -52.26
CA LEU A 27 -20.90 16.14 -52.06
C LEU A 27 -20.44 17.24 -53.02
N THR A 28 -19.19 17.22 -53.49
CA THR A 28 -18.59 18.24 -54.34
C THR A 28 -18.77 17.98 -55.83
N ASN A 29 -18.90 16.74 -56.28
CA ASN A 29 -19.08 16.36 -57.66
C ASN A 29 -20.54 16.07 -57.98
N ARG A 30 -21.24 17.04 -58.58
CA ARG A 30 -22.63 16.86 -59.03
C ARG A 30 -22.78 15.98 -60.27
N ASP A 31 -21.70 15.76 -61.05
CA ASP A 31 -21.68 14.91 -62.24
C ASP A 31 -20.94 13.58 -61.92
N LEU A 32 -21.58 12.73 -61.14
CA LEU A 32 -21.08 11.37 -60.90
C LEU A 32 -21.19 10.55 -62.22
N PRO A 33 -20.13 9.81 -62.61
CA PRO A 33 -20.20 8.95 -63.81
C PRO A 33 -21.37 7.96 -63.74
N SER A 34 -22.00 7.69 -64.86
CA SER A 34 -23.10 6.74 -65.01
C SER A 34 -22.87 5.38 -64.38
N PHE A 35 -21.62 4.96 -64.26
CA PHE A 35 -21.16 3.76 -63.54
C PHE A 35 -21.65 3.69 -62.08
N VAL A 36 -21.69 4.84 -61.34
CA VAL A 36 -22.14 4.81 -59.94
C VAL A 36 -23.65 4.70 -59.84
N SER A 37 -24.40 5.26 -60.81
CA SER A 37 -25.86 5.11 -60.87
C SER A 37 -26.28 3.69 -61.18
N ASP A 38 -25.51 2.98 -62.03
CA ASP A 38 -25.75 1.56 -62.35
C ASP A 38 -25.48 0.64 -61.16
N PHE A 39 -24.52 0.97 -60.32
CA PHE A 39 -24.16 0.17 -59.12
C PHE A 39 -25.11 0.44 -57.94
N THR A 40 -25.69 1.62 -57.83
CA THR A 40 -26.55 2.04 -56.71
C THR A 40 -28.03 1.84 -56.95
N GLY A 41 -28.45 1.39 -58.15
CA GLY A 41 -29.83 1.07 -58.47
C GLY A 41 -30.82 2.22 -58.22
N ASN A 42 -30.45 3.46 -58.57
CA ASN A 42 -31.27 4.69 -58.33
C ASN A 42 -31.50 5.10 -56.87
N LEU A 43 -30.75 4.53 -55.92
CA LEU A 43 -30.81 5.04 -54.55
C LEU A 43 -30.29 6.48 -54.49
N PRO A 44 -31.02 7.38 -53.83
CA PRO A 44 -30.54 8.78 -53.69
C PRO A 44 -29.20 8.79 -52.94
N LEU A 45 -28.23 9.56 -53.43
CA LEU A 45 -26.87 9.63 -52.96
C LEU A 45 -26.77 9.87 -51.46
N ASN A 46 -27.73 10.57 -50.90
CA ASN A 46 -27.83 10.85 -49.45
C ASN A 46 -28.08 9.59 -48.63
N THR A 47 -28.82 8.59 -49.14
CA THR A 47 -29.09 7.34 -48.46
C THR A 47 -27.86 6.44 -48.45
N LEU A 48 -27.05 6.46 -49.50
CA LEU A 48 -25.80 5.71 -49.58
C LEU A 48 -24.75 6.28 -48.58
N ALA A 49 -24.64 7.63 -48.55
CA ALA A 49 -23.76 8.31 -47.60
C ALA A 49 -24.17 8.06 -46.13
N MET A 50 -25.47 8.09 -45.83
CA MET A 50 -25.97 7.73 -44.50
C MET A 50 -25.68 6.30 -44.14
N GLY A 51 -25.80 5.35 -45.08
CA GLY A 51 -25.48 3.93 -44.90
C GLY A 51 -24.02 3.70 -44.55
N VAL A 52 -23.08 4.36 -45.25
CA VAL A 52 -21.64 4.27 -44.97
C VAL A 52 -21.30 4.89 -43.62
N MET A 53 -21.90 6.05 -43.28
CA MET A 53 -21.70 6.65 -41.94
C MET A 53 -22.24 5.74 -40.83
N ALA A 54 -23.42 5.19 -41.00
CA ALA A 54 -23.99 4.25 -40.00
C ALA A 54 -23.11 3.01 -39.84
N ALA A 55 -22.63 2.42 -40.95
CA ALA A 55 -21.72 1.27 -40.91
C ALA A 55 -20.40 1.55 -40.21
N THR A 56 -19.79 2.73 -40.45
CA THR A 56 -18.55 3.14 -39.76
C THR A 56 -18.75 3.39 -38.27
N LEU A 57 -19.88 3.97 -37.87
CA LEU A 57 -20.26 4.15 -36.48
C LEU A 57 -20.49 2.82 -35.77
N VAL A 58 -21.23 1.90 -36.38
CA VAL A 58 -21.49 0.56 -35.83
C VAL A 58 -20.18 -0.22 -35.71
N PHE A 59 -19.32 -0.18 -36.72
CA PHE A 59 -18.01 -0.82 -36.67
C PHE A 59 -17.12 -0.24 -35.55
N GLY A 60 -17.10 1.09 -35.40
CA GLY A 60 -16.39 1.76 -34.28
C GLY A 60 -16.93 1.33 -32.90
N LEU A 61 -18.24 1.25 -32.75
CA LEU A 61 -18.88 0.80 -31.52
C LEU A 61 -18.58 -0.68 -31.20
N VAL A 62 -18.63 -1.54 -32.21
CA VAL A 62 -18.41 -2.99 -32.03
C VAL A 62 -16.96 -3.32 -31.73
N TYR A 63 -16.01 -2.58 -32.32
CA TYR A 63 -14.56 -2.90 -32.16
C TYR A 63 -13.86 -1.97 -31.17
N ALA A 64 -14.19 -0.68 -31.10
CA ALA A 64 -13.51 0.26 -30.21
C ALA A 64 -13.95 0.11 -28.75
N LEU A 65 -15.26 -0.09 -28.47
CA LEU A 65 -15.75 -0.25 -27.10
C LEU A 65 -15.18 -1.47 -26.37
N PRO A 66 -15.14 -2.69 -26.96
CA PRO A 66 -14.53 -3.83 -26.30
C PRO A 66 -13.02 -3.67 -26.08
N THR A 67 -12.30 -3.02 -27.01
CA THR A 67 -10.86 -2.76 -26.86
C THR A 67 -10.59 -1.75 -25.75
N LEU A 68 -11.37 -0.66 -25.65
CA LEU A 68 -11.27 0.31 -24.56
C LEU A 68 -11.58 -0.31 -23.19
N ARG A 69 -12.64 -1.13 -23.11
CA ARG A 69 -12.96 -1.85 -21.86
C ARG A 69 -11.85 -2.82 -21.47
N LYS A 70 -11.26 -3.53 -22.43
CA LYS A 70 -10.15 -4.45 -22.15
C LYS A 70 -8.89 -3.74 -21.64
N THR A 71 -8.55 -2.60 -22.23
CA THR A 71 -7.41 -1.80 -21.77
C THR A 71 -7.65 -1.19 -20.38
N GLN A 72 -8.86 -0.77 -20.05
CA GLN A 72 -9.22 -0.29 -18.71
C GLN A 72 -9.10 -1.39 -17.66
N THR A 73 -9.65 -2.60 -17.92
CA THR A 73 -9.54 -3.73 -16.98
C THR A 73 -8.10 -4.23 -16.82
N GLU A 74 -7.26 -4.17 -17.85
CA GLU A 74 -5.83 -4.49 -17.73
C GLU A 74 -5.07 -3.44 -16.92
N ALA A 75 -5.40 -2.16 -17.10
CA ALA A 75 -4.82 -1.07 -16.31
C ALA A 75 -5.22 -1.17 -14.82
N GLU A 76 -6.49 -1.45 -14.51
CA GLU A 76 -6.96 -1.69 -13.15
C GLU A 76 -6.25 -2.87 -12.49
N LYS A 77 -6.07 -3.98 -13.22
CA LYS A 77 -5.31 -5.15 -12.71
C LYS A 77 -3.84 -4.83 -12.47
N LEU A 78 -3.21 -4.03 -13.31
CA LEU A 78 -1.81 -3.61 -13.14
C LEU A 78 -1.66 -2.69 -11.93
N THR A 79 -2.58 -1.76 -11.70
CA THR A 79 -2.56 -0.89 -10.52
C THR A 79 -2.82 -1.67 -9.23
N ASP A 80 -3.75 -2.63 -9.23
CA ASP A 80 -4.00 -3.52 -8.09
C ASP A 80 -2.81 -4.43 -7.78
N HIS A 81 -2.15 -4.95 -8.82
CA HIS A 81 -0.91 -5.74 -8.66
C HIS A 81 0.26 -4.89 -8.12
N ALA A 82 0.41 -3.68 -8.63
CA ALA A 82 1.43 -2.75 -8.14
C ALA A 82 1.19 -2.37 -6.68
N ALA A 83 -0.07 -2.08 -6.30
CA ALA A 83 -0.43 -1.79 -4.92
C ALA A 83 -0.18 -2.99 -3.98
N LYS A 84 -0.48 -4.21 -4.42
CA LYS A 84 -0.19 -5.43 -3.64
C LYS A 84 1.31 -5.67 -3.46
N LEU A 85 2.10 -5.48 -4.51
CA LEU A 85 3.57 -5.58 -4.44
C LEU A 85 4.15 -4.50 -3.51
N GLU A 86 3.60 -3.29 -3.52
CA GLU A 86 4.03 -2.20 -2.65
C GLU A 86 3.73 -2.51 -1.17
N VAL A 87 2.57 -3.08 -0.85
CA VAL A 87 2.22 -3.54 0.50
C VAL A 87 3.13 -4.69 0.96
N GLU A 88 3.43 -5.67 0.12
CA GLU A 88 4.35 -6.77 0.45
C GLU A 88 5.79 -6.28 0.70
N VAL A 89 6.21 -5.19 0.05
CA VAL A 89 7.56 -4.60 0.23
C VAL A 89 7.71 -3.87 1.56
N VAL A 90 6.63 -3.35 2.16
CA VAL A 90 6.69 -2.50 3.37
C VAL A 90 6.15 -3.16 4.62
N THR A 91 5.45 -4.31 4.53
CA THR A 91 4.84 -4.99 5.68
C THR A 91 5.50 -6.33 6.01
N ASP A 92 5.39 -6.74 7.28
CA ASP A 92 5.70 -8.09 7.74
C ASP A 92 4.52 -9.04 7.43
N PRO A 93 4.72 -10.14 6.72
CA PRO A 93 3.63 -11.00 6.26
C PRO A 93 2.90 -11.74 7.39
N LEU A 94 3.55 -11.99 8.53
CA LEU A 94 2.93 -12.67 9.66
C LEU A 94 1.98 -11.76 10.44
N THR A 95 2.43 -10.52 10.67
CA THR A 95 1.77 -9.59 11.61
C THR A 95 0.99 -8.48 10.92
N GLY A 96 1.26 -8.21 9.63
CA GLY A 96 0.70 -7.10 8.87
C GLY A 96 1.08 -5.72 9.44
N LEU A 97 2.11 -5.65 10.31
CA LEU A 97 2.75 -4.41 10.71
C LEU A 97 3.77 -3.98 9.63
N TYR A 98 4.29 -2.77 9.74
CA TYR A 98 5.43 -2.40 8.91
C TYR A 98 6.63 -3.30 9.19
N ASN A 99 7.47 -3.53 8.18
CA ASN A 99 8.70 -4.28 8.33
C ASN A 99 9.87 -3.36 8.72
N ARG A 100 11.02 -3.97 9.03
CA ARG A 100 12.25 -3.28 9.41
C ARG A 100 12.67 -2.21 8.39
N ARG A 101 12.60 -2.54 7.11
CA ARG A 101 13.02 -1.63 6.03
C ARG A 101 12.20 -0.34 6.02
N TYR A 102 10.88 -0.48 6.10
CA TYR A 102 9.99 0.69 6.15
C TYR A 102 10.18 1.50 7.43
N PHE A 103 10.35 0.82 8.57
CA PHE A 103 10.64 1.47 9.86
C PHE A 103 11.88 2.38 9.78
N GLU A 104 13.01 1.88 9.26
CA GLU A 104 14.26 2.65 9.15
C GLU A 104 14.10 3.88 8.25
N GLN A 105 13.37 3.74 7.15
CA GLN A 105 13.04 4.86 6.27
C GLN A 105 12.14 5.89 6.97
N ALA A 106 11.01 5.45 7.53
CA ALA A 106 10.03 6.30 8.19
C ALA A 106 10.63 7.03 9.41
N LEU A 107 11.46 6.37 10.21
CA LEU A 107 12.17 7.00 11.34
C LEU A 107 12.98 8.21 10.88
N ASN A 108 13.73 8.08 9.78
CA ASN A 108 14.56 9.17 9.26
C ASN A 108 13.73 10.33 8.69
N GLU A 109 12.59 10.03 8.05
CA GLU A 109 11.67 11.04 7.54
C GLU A 109 10.98 11.79 8.68
N TYR A 110 10.44 11.07 9.66
CA TYR A 110 9.82 11.64 10.85
C TYR A 110 10.79 12.49 11.65
N LEU A 111 12.03 12.02 11.83
CA LEU A 111 13.04 12.78 12.55
C LEU A 111 13.31 14.13 11.89
N LYS A 112 13.45 14.19 10.58
CA LYS A 112 13.61 15.44 9.83
C LYS A 112 12.43 16.37 10.02
N GLU A 113 11.21 15.85 9.85
CA GLU A 113 9.99 16.65 9.93
C GLU A 113 9.76 17.19 11.34
N PHE A 114 9.83 16.33 12.37
CA PHE A 114 9.53 16.70 13.74
C PHE A 114 10.65 17.57 14.38
N THR A 115 11.92 17.43 13.93
CA THR A 115 12.98 18.38 14.28
C THR A 115 12.70 19.76 13.70
N ARG A 116 12.24 19.84 12.45
CA ARG A 116 11.91 21.10 11.77
C ARG A 116 10.81 21.89 12.50
N ILE A 117 9.78 21.21 12.99
CA ILE A 117 8.66 21.82 13.74
C ILE A 117 8.90 21.87 15.24
N ARG A 118 10.06 21.42 15.73
CA ARG A 118 10.44 21.36 17.15
C ARG A 118 9.46 20.57 18.02
N ALA A 119 8.84 19.54 17.47
CA ALA A 119 7.97 18.64 18.20
C ALA A 119 8.75 17.39 18.66
N PRO A 120 8.49 16.88 19.87
CA PRO A 120 9.13 15.67 20.35
C PRO A 120 8.75 14.46 19.53
N LEU A 121 9.75 13.67 19.14
CA LEU A 121 9.61 12.37 18.52
C LEU A 121 10.17 11.31 19.45
N ALA A 122 9.44 10.21 19.68
CA ALA A 122 9.92 9.10 20.46
C ALA A 122 10.04 7.83 19.61
N LEU A 123 11.07 7.07 19.89
CA LEU A 123 11.26 5.69 19.45
C LEU A 123 11.11 4.77 20.67
N LEU A 124 10.23 3.80 20.57
CA LEU A 124 10.10 2.71 21.51
C LEU A 124 10.60 1.44 20.83
N THR A 125 11.60 0.77 21.40
CA THR A 125 12.00 -0.59 21.00
C THR A 125 11.40 -1.56 22.01
N LEU A 126 10.65 -2.55 21.54
CA LEU A 126 9.90 -3.50 22.34
C LEU A 126 10.37 -4.92 22.03
N ASP A 127 10.37 -5.77 23.04
CA ASP A 127 10.71 -7.18 22.89
C ASP A 127 9.79 -8.04 23.79
N LEU A 128 9.31 -9.15 23.23
CA LEU A 128 8.48 -10.12 23.96
C LEU A 128 9.32 -10.87 25.00
N ASP A 129 8.97 -10.70 26.25
CA ASP A 129 9.65 -11.38 27.33
C ASP A 129 9.46 -12.92 27.26
N HIS A 130 10.58 -13.65 27.34
CA HIS A 130 10.60 -15.11 27.34
C HIS A 130 9.97 -15.78 26.11
N PHE A 131 9.93 -15.09 24.94
CA PHE A 131 9.28 -15.61 23.74
C PHE A 131 9.89 -16.93 23.26
N LYS A 132 11.20 -17.11 23.38
CA LYS A 132 11.86 -18.39 23.09
C LYS A 132 11.25 -19.54 23.92
N SER A 133 10.97 -19.33 25.21
CA SER A 133 10.34 -20.32 26.06
C SER A 133 8.92 -20.69 25.60
N VAL A 134 8.18 -19.72 25.04
CA VAL A 134 6.87 -20.01 24.45
C VAL A 134 7.03 -20.94 23.25
N ASN A 135 7.96 -20.65 22.34
CA ASN A 135 8.23 -21.50 21.17
C ASN A 135 8.72 -22.90 21.58
N ASP A 136 9.65 -22.96 22.52
CA ASP A 136 10.23 -24.24 22.98
C ASP A 136 9.19 -25.12 23.68
N THR A 137 8.18 -24.52 24.34
CA THR A 137 7.16 -25.27 25.11
C THR A 137 5.92 -25.62 24.29
N TYR A 138 5.47 -24.70 23.43
CA TYR A 138 4.18 -24.78 22.73
C TYR A 138 4.31 -24.85 21.21
N GLY A 139 5.54 -24.79 20.68
CA GLY A 139 5.82 -24.78 19.24
C GLY A 139 5.75 -23.40 18.59
N HIS A 140 6.31 -23.31 17.39
CA HIS A 140 6.36 -22.06 16.63
C HIS A 140 4.98 -21.53 16.23
N ASP A 141 4.00 -22.41 15.97
CA ASP A 141 2.63 -21.99 15.66
C ASP A 141 1.99 -21.20 16.81
N ALA A 142 2.26 -21.61 18.05
CA ALA A 142 1.82 -20.89 19.25
C ALA A 142 2.51 -19.52 19.36
N GLY A 143 3.81 -19.44 19.06
CA GLY A 143 4.54 -18.19 18.98
C GLY A 143 3.95 -17.24 17.93
N ASP A 144 3.60 -17.75 16.75
CA ASP A 144 2.96 -16.97 15.69
C ASP A 144 1.60 -16.39 16.11
N VAL A 145 0.82 -17.17 16.87
CA VAL A 145 -0.44 -16.67 17.45
C VAL A 145 -0.19 -15.53 18.43
N VAL A 146 0.82 -15.66 19.32
CA VAL A 146 1.21 -14.60 20.26
C VAL A 146 1.63 -13.33 19.51
N LEU A 147 2.47 -13.46 18.47
CA LEU A 147 2.94 -12.33 17.64
C LEU A 147 1.78 -11.61 16.96
N LYS A 148 0.82 -12.34 16.38
CA LYS A 148 -0.39 -11.77 15.75
C LYS A 148 -1.26 -11.03 16.77
N HIS A 149 -1.46 -11.60 17.97
CA HIS A 149 -2.22 -10.95 19.03
C HIS A 149 -1.54 -9.67 19.53
N LEU A 150 -0.22 -9.71 19.77
CA LEU A 150 0.55 -8.52 20.12
C LEU A 150 0.43 -7.43 19.06
N SER A 151 0.62 -7.78 17.80
CA SER A 151 0.54 -6.85 16.69
C SER A 151 -0.82 -6.17 16.58
N SER A 152 -1.91 -6.95 16.70
CA SER A 152 -3.27 -6.41 16.74
C SER A 152 -3.48 -5.49 17.94
N ARG A 153 -2.89 -5.81 19.09
CA ARG A 153 -2.96 -4.99 20.29
C ARG A 153 -2.21 -3.68 20.12
N LEU A 154 -0.98 -3.73 19.60
CA LEU A 154 -0.17 -2.53 19.36
C LEU A 154 -0.88 -1.57 18.38
N LYS A 155 -1.45 -2.08 17.27
CA LYS A 155 -2.26 -1.26 16.34
C LYS A 155 -3.42 -0.54 17.02
N LYS A 156 -4.09 -1.17 17.99
CA LYS A 156 -5.22 -0.57 18.73
C LYS A 156 -4.77 0.44 19.79
N LEU A 157 -3.55 0.34 20.27
CA LEU A 157 -2.99 1.22 21.30
C LEU A 157 -2.27 2.44 20.72
N THR A 158 -1.96 2.43 19.45
CA THR A 158 -1.29 3.49 18.71
C THR A 158 -2.27 4.28 17.85
N ARG A 159 -1.86 5.47 17.42
CA ARG A 159 -2.63 6.34 16.54
C ARG A 159 -2.34 6.00 15.08
N GLU A 160 -3.17 6.47 14.15
CA GLU A 160 -3.00 6.22 12.71
C GLU A 160 -1.65 6.72 12.17
N HIS A 161 -1.15 7.82 12.70
CA HIS A 161 0.15 8.40 12.32
C HIS A 161 1.35 7.87 13.10
N ASP A 162 1.15 6.98 14.08
CA ASP A 162 2.26 6.28 14.72
C ASP A 162 2.72 5.12 13.81
N ILE A 163 4.03 4.99 13.63
CA ILE A 163 4.61 3.87 12.86
C ILE A 163 4.82 2.70 13.82
N VAL A 164 4.17 1.58 13.54
CA VAL A 164 4.33 0.33 14.29
C VAL A 164 4.92 -0.71 13.37
N ALA A 165 6.09 -1.23 13.70
CA ALA A 165 6.83 -2.17 12.88
C ALA A 165 7.27 -3.41 13.66
N ARG A 166 7.41 -4.53 12.95
CA ARG A 166 8.14 -5.71 13.43
C ARG A 166 9.53 -5.69 12.81
N THR A 167 10.56 -5.58 13.64
CA THR A 167 11.94 -5.39 13.20
C THR A 167 12.79 -6.64 13.33
N GLY A 168 12.31 -7.63 14.06
CA GLY A 168 12.97 -8.92 14.30
C GLY A 168 11.98 -10.04 14.55
N GLY A 169 12.46 -11.19 15.03
CA GLY A 169 11.63 -12.34 15.36
C GLY A 169 10.55 -12.02 16.40
N GLU A 170 10.98 -11.44 17.52
CA GLU A 170 10.16 -11.05 18.68
C GLU A 170 10.25 -9.56 19.01
N GLU A 171 10.93 -8.80 18.13
CA GLU A 171 11.22 -7.37 18.29
C GLU A 171 10.25 -6.51 17.50
N PHE A 172 9.80 -5.44 18.13
CA PHE A 172 8.89 -4.46 17.55
C PHE A 172 9.42 -3.04 17.81
N CYS A 173 9.09 -2.10 16.93
CA CYS A 173 9.41 -0.70 17.11
C CYS A 173 8.16 0.16 16.92
N ILE A 174 8.08 1.25 17.70
CA ILE A 174 7.06 2.28 17.53
C ILE A 174 7.75 3.63 17.40
N VAL A 175 7.49 4.35 16.31
CA VAL A 175 7.87 5.74 16.14
C VAL A 175 6.62 6.59 16.32
N ALA A 176 6.62 7.44 17.33
CA ALA A 176 5.45 8.24 17.69
C ALA A 176 5.83 9.72 17.93
N PRO A 177 5.17 10.66 17.24
CA PRO A 177 5.30 12.07 17.50
C PRO A 177 4.40 12.52 18.66
N PHE A 178 4.85 13.54 19.40
CA PHE A 178 4.13 14.10 20.53
C PHE A 178 4.08 15.63 20.47
N SER A 179 3.05 16.22 21.07
CA SER A 179 2.97 17.67 21.25
C SER A 179 3.88 18.15 22.38
N LYS A 180 4.11 17.30 23.39
CA LYS A 180 4.95 17.57 24.57
C LYS A 180 5.69 16.31 25.00
N ALA A 181 6.90 16.48 25.50
CA ALA A 181 7.76 15.36 25.93
C ALA A 181 7.20 14.60 27.15
N ASP A 182 6.43 15.26 28.02
CA ASP A 182 5.80 14.65 29.19
C ASP A 182 4.74 13.58 28.86
N GLN A 183 4.25 13.57 27.61
CA GLN A 183 3.28 12.58 27.13
C GLN A 183 3.93 11.23 26.75
N ILE A 184 5.25 11.18 26.53
CA ILE A 184 5.97 9.99 26.08
C ILE A 184 5.91 8.87 27.14
N ARG A 185 6.24 9.22 28.40
CA ARG A 185 6.24 8.25 29.51
C ARG A 185 4.86 7.59 29.72
N PRO A 186 3.74 8.32 29.89
CA PRO A 186 2.43 7.71 30.04
C PRO A 186 2.02 6.83 28.85
N PHE A 187 2.43 7.21 27.63
CA PHE A 187 2.18 6.42 26.42
C PHE A 187 2.89 5.06 26.48
N ALA A 188 4.19 5.03 26.77
CA ALA A 188 4.99 3.81 26.83
C ALA A 188 4.53 2.90 27.99
N GLU A 189 4.28 3.46 29.18
CA GLU A 189 3.79 2.72 30.32
C GLU A 189 2.39 2.12 30.08
N ARG A 190 1.51 2.85 29.36
CA ARG A 190 0.21 2.34 28.95
C ARG A 190 0.34 1.14 28.00
N ILE A 191 1.26 1.20 27.02
CA ILE A 191 1.51 0.06 26.11
C ILE A 191 1.98 -1.16 26.91
N CYS A 192 2.99 -1.01 27.75
CA CYS A 192 3.54 -2.09 28.57
C CYS A 192 2.45 -2.75 29.41
N ARG A 193 1.68 -1.97 30.17
CA ARG A 193 0.58 -2.47 31.01
C ARG A 193 -0.49 -3.18 30.20
N MET A 194 -0.96 -2.58 29.10
CA MET A 194 -2.04 -3.14 28.29
C MET A 194 -1.64 -4.43 27.56
N VAL A 195 -0.35 -4.62 27.28
CA VAL A 195 0.17 -5.90 26.78
C VAL A 195 0.25 -6.92 27.91
N GLY A 196 0.72 -6.54 29.09
CA GLY A 196 0.75 -7.43 30.26
C GLY A 196 -0.63 -7.93 30.72
N GLU A 197 -1.71 -7.21 30.40
CA GLU A 197 -3.09 -7.63 30.62
C GLU A 197 -3.65 -8.53 29.50
N MET A 198 -2.88 -8.76 28.44
CA MET A 198 -3.31 -9.54 27.28
C MET A 198 -3.44 -11.03 27.64
N ARG A 199 -4.45 -11.66 27.08
CA ARG A 199 -4.66 -13.12 27.20
C ARG A 199 -4.71 -13.69 25.79
N VAL A 200 -3.84 -14.65 25.52
CA VAL A 200 -3.78 -15.37 24.26
C VAL A 200 -4.23 -16.80 24.52
N ASP A 201 -5.41 -17.12 24.03
CA ASP A 201 -5.99 -18.46 24.16
C ASP A 201 -5.47 -19.34 23.01
N LEU A 202 -4.77 -20.43 23.38
CA LEU A 202 -4.27 -21.46 22.47
C LEU A 202 -5.19 -22.70 22.45
N GLY A 203 -6.38 -22.63 23.07
CA GLY A 203 -7.32 -23.74 23.22
C GLY A 203 -7.01 -24.65 24.41
N THR A 204 -5.75 -25.04 24.59
CA THR A 204 -5.30 -25.88 25.71
C THR A 204 -4.76 -25.10 26.89
N VAL A 205 -4.30 -23.88 26.66
CA VAL A 205 -3.69 -22.99 27.65
C VAL A 205 -3.92 -21.53 27.31
N ILE A 206 -4.05 -20.68 28.31
CA ILE A 206 -4.09 -19.23 28.16
C ILE A 206 -2.74 -18.64 28.52
N LEU A 207 -2.04 -18.07 27.53
CA LEU A 207 -0.78 -17.38 27.74
C LEU A 207 -1.02 -15.92 28.14
N ARG A 208 -0.10 -15.36 28.93
CA ARG A 208 -0.07 -13.95 29.34
C ARG A 208 1.31 -13.39 29.01
N PRO A 209 1.56 -13.01 27.76
CA PRO A 209 2.84 -12.47 27.37
C PRO A 209 3.06 -11.09 28.01
N THR A 210 4.31 -10.77 28.30
CA THR A 210 4.75 -9.45 28.70
C THR A 210 5.78 -8.93 27.72
N ILE A 211 6.04 -7.62 27.77
CA ILE A 211 7.05 -6.96 26.96
C ILE A 211 7.96 -6.08 27.80
N SER A 212 9.21 -6.03 27.43
CA SER A 212 10.15 -5.00 27.88
C SER A 212 10.25 -3.89 26.83
N ILE A 213 10.36 -2.65 27.26
CA ILE A 213 10.38 -1.47 26.38
C ILE A 213 11.54 -0.57 26.74
N GLY A 214 12.38 -0.23 25.74
CA GLY A 214 13.32 0.88 25.83
C GLY A 214 12.81 2.08 25.07
N VAL A 215 12.86 3.25 25.65
CA VAL A 215 12.34 4.50 25.05
C VAL A 215 13.45 5.50 24.85
N ALA A 216 13.64 6.00 23.64
CA ALA A 216 14.50 7.15 23.34
C ALA A 216 13.69 8.26 22.67
N ALA A 217 14.03 9.49 22.89
CA ALA A 217 13.31 10.63 22.30
C ALA A 217 14.26 11.75 21.87
N THR A 218 13.80 12.59 20.94
CA THR A 218 14.55 13.79 20.54
C THR A 218 14.76 14.80 21.69
N SER A 219 13.90 14.73 22.72
CA SER A 219 14.08 15.48 23.97
C SER A 219 15.30 15.07 24.79
N ASP A 220 15.90 13.90 24.50
CA ASP A 220 17.15 13.43 25.11
C ASP A 220 18.41 14.12 24.50
N GLY A 221 18.22 15.10 23.62
CA GLY A 221 19.30 15.80 22.91
C GLY A 221 19.81 15.06 21.68
N ILE A 222 19.05 14.06 21.18
CA ILE A 222 19.42 13.22 20.06
C ILE A 222 18.90 13.81 18.75
N SER A 223 19.75 13.74 17.71
CA SER A 223 19.46 14.32 16.40
C SER A 223 19.50 13.33 15.24
N THR A 224 19.94 12.09 15.46
CA THR A 224 20.03 11.06 14.40
C THR A 224 19.24 9.81 14.71
N GLY A 225 18.72 9.15 13.67
CA GLY A 225 17.99 7.89 13.84
C GLY A 225 18.87 6.78 14.44
N LYS A 226 20.17 6.76 14.12
CA LYS A 226 21.09 5.78 14.69
C LYS A 226 21.27 5.94 16.20
N GLU A 227 21.35 7.17 16.67
CA GLU A 227 21.45 7.46 18.11
C GLU A 227 20.15 7.11 18.85
N LEU A 228 18.98 7.41 18.25
CA LEU A 228 17.68 6.99 18.80
C LEU A 228 17.59 5.47 18.93
N ILE A 229 17.94 4.73 17.89
CA ILE A 229 17.93 3.26 17.92
C ILE A 229 18.89 2.76 19.01
N LYS A 230 20.13 3.24 19.00
CA LYS A 230 21.14 2.82 19.98
C LYS A 230 20.66 3.04 21.43
N LEU A 231 20.16 4.24 21.73
CA LEU A 231 19.72 4.56 23.09
C LEU A 231 18.48 3.77 23.49
N SER A 232 17.52 3.56 22.56
CA SER A 232 16.34 2.74 22.85
C SER A 232 16.70 1.28 23.10
N ASP A 233 17.67 0.73 22.38
CA ASP A 233 18.16 -0.65 22.59
C ASP A 233 18.94 -0.80 23.92
N GLU A 234 19.78 0.19 24.29
CA GLU A 234 20.45 0.21 25.61
C GLU A 234 19.42 0.24 26.74
N ARG A 235 18.37 1.04 26.63
CA ARG A 235 17.25 1.11 27.58
C ARG A 235 16.40 -0.17 27.59
N LEU A 236 16.18 -0.80 26.43
CA LEU A 236 15.51 -2.09 26.38
C LEU A 236 16.31 -3.17 27.13
N TYR A 237 17.61 -3.20 26.93
CA TYR A 237 18.49 -4.10 27.69
C TYR A 237 18.39 -3.84 29.20
N GLU A 238 18.41 -2.58 29.63
CA GLU A 238 18.20 -2.18 31.03
C GLU A 238 16.84 -2.65 31.58
N ALA A 239 15.74 -2.53 30.77
CA ALA A 239 14.43 -3.02 31.17
C ALA A 239 14.43 -4.54 31.40
N LYS A 240 15.12 -5.30 30.52
CA LYS A 240 15.27 -6.75 30.66
C LYS A 240 16.10 -7.14 31.91
N GLU A 241 17.22 -6.46 32.17
CA GLU A 241 18.07 -6.71 33.34
C GLU A 241 17.35 -6.39 34.67
N LYS A 242 16.55 -5.34 34.70
CA LYS A 242 15.78 -4.94 35.90
C LYS A 242 14.55 -5.82 36.18
N GLY A 243 14.37 -6.93 35.47
CA GLY A 243 13.35 -7.94 35.75
C GLY A 243 12.17 -7.95 34.78
N ARG A 244 12.34 -7.38 33.57
CA ARG A 244 11.37 -7.42 32.46
C ARG A 244 10.03 -6.77 32.77
N ASN A 245 9.03 -6.91 31.86
CA ASN A 245 7.67 -6.38 31.99
C ASN A 245 7.65 -4.90 32.46
N ARG A 246 8.47 -4.07 31.83
CA ARG A 246 8.66 -2.66 32.21
C ARG A 246 9.17 -1.79 31.08
N VAL A 247 9.16 -0.51 31.35
CA VAL A 247 9.72 0.53 30.48
C VAL A 247 10.97 1.11 31.14
N ALA A 248 12.05 1.28 30.36
CA ALA A 248 13.22 2.07 30.72
C ALA A 248 13.31 3.33 29.84
N PHE A 249 13.73 4.45 30.46
CA PHE A 249 13.80 5.79 29.86
C PHE A 249 15.20 6.34 29.95
#